data_66a18d22816120403ab66323b38655f7
#
_entry.id   66a18d22816120403ab66323b38655f7
#
_cell.length_a   1.000
_cell.length_b   1.000
_cell.length_c   1.000
_cell.angle_alpha   90.00
_cell.angle_beta   90.00
_cell.angle_gamma   90.00
#
_symmetry.space_group_name_H-M   'P 1'
#
loop_
_entity.id
_entity.type
_entity.pdbx_description
1 polymer ?
#
loop_
_entity_poly.entity_id
_entity_poly.type
_entity_poly.pdbx_seq_one_letter_code
_entity_poly.pdbx_strand_id
1 'polypeptide(L)'
;ANFRTNLDIDLSPKTKMQANIMGILNEFSRPGMGSDNLISKLYQLPSAAFPIRTESGLWGGNTTWGENWNPVALTEGRAYSKGHTRGLYADMSLRQDLSSLTKGLGASVRIGYDNLASYWENHTKGYKYGMASVASWENGLPIAGEEITGGKDTEMSGDSKLDWQYRAFNFQMNVDWQRQFGVHSLYSMLLYTYKYDNAKG
;
A
#
# COMPACT_ATOMS: atom_id res chain seq x y z
N ALA A 1 0.13 -1.76 11.11
CA ALA A 1 0.98 -2.26 12.21
C ALA A 1 2.45 -1.96 11.90
N ASN A 2 3.25 -1.73 12.93
CA ASN A 2 4.70 -1.63 12.81
C ASN A 2 5.37 -2.43 13.94
N PHE A 3 6.56 -2.90 13.64
CA PHE A 3 7.44 -3.62 14.57
C PHE A 3 8.84 -3.00 14.47
N ARG A 4 9.51 -2.81 15.59
CA ARG A 4 10.88 -2.33 15.63
C ARG A 4 11.65 -3.03 16.73
N THR A 5 12.87 -3.46 16.41
CA THR A 5 13.83 -3.96 17.39
C THR A 5 15.20 -3.38 17.11
N ASN A 6 15.92 -3.07 18.18
CA ASN A 6 17.31 -2.62 18.15
C ASN A 6 18.10 -3.53 19.10
N LEU A 7 19.23 -4.01 18.64
CA LEU A 7 20.11 -4.88 19.38
C LEU A 7 21.53 -4.24 19.40
N ASP A 8 22.05 -4.07 20.60
CA ASP A 8 23.44 -3.66 20.83
C ASP A 8 24.14 -4.79 21.58
N ILE A 9 25.16 -5.37 20.95
CA ILE A 9 25.84 -6.55 21.46
C ILE A 9 27.34 -6.29 21.54
N ASP A 10 27.91 -6.42 22.71
CA ASP A 10 29.35 -6.45 22.90
C ASP A 10 29.87 -7.90 22.70
N LEU A 11 30.33 -8.21 21.49
CA LEU A 11 30.88 -9.52 21.15
C LEU A 11 32.21 -9.80 21.85
N SER A 12 32.96 -8.72 22.08
CA SER A 12 34.17 -8.73 22.89
C SER A 12 34.44 -7.31 23.42
N PRO A 13 35.40 -7.10 24.33
CA PRO A 13 35.80 -5.76 24.77
C PRO A 13 36.23 -4.81 23.64
N LYS A 14 36.55 -5.38 22.47
CA LYS A 14 37.01 -4.64 21.29
C LYS A 14 36.08 -4.71 20.08
N THR A 15 35.00 -5.50 20.17
CA THR A 15 34.10 -5.75 19.05
C THR A 15 32.67 -5.49 19.47
N LYS A 16 32.02 -4.53 18.82
CA LYS A 16 30.62 -4.18 19.03
C LYS A 16 29.80 -4.42 17.78
N MET A 17 28.64 -4.99 17.94
CA MET A 17 27.67 -5.20 16.89
C MET A 17 26.36 -4.46 17.24
N GLN A 18 25.79 -3.79 16.25
CA GLN A 18 24.47 -3.21 16.35
C GLN A 18 23.61 -3.75 15.22
N ALA A 19 22.37 -4.12 15.52
CA ALA A 19 21.40 -4.54 14.51
C ALA A 19 20.06 -3.86 14.77
N ASN A 20 19.48 -3.27 13.73
CA ASN A 20 18.19 -2.63 13.79
C ASN A 20 17.29 -3.25 12.73
N ILE A 21 16.09 -3.62 13.10
CA ILE A 21 15.10 -4.17 12.20
C ILE A 21 13.78 -3.43 12.44
N MET A 22 13.16 -2.95 11.36
CA MET A 22 11.84 -2.35 11.38
C MET A 22 10.97 -2.96 10.30
N GLY A 23 9.83 -3.50 10.71
CA GLY A 23 8.78 -3.98 9.84
C GLY A 23 7.58 -3.06 9.87
N ILE A 24 7.00 -2.78 8.70
CA ILE A 24 5.78 -1.99 8.53
C ILE A 24 4.77 -2.82 7.75
N LEU A 25 3.54 -2.87 8.26
CA LEU A 25 2.40 -3.46 7.57
C LEU A 25 1.25 -2.45 7.62
N ASN A 26 0.87 -1.93 6.47
CA ASN A 26 -0.30 -1.11 6.29
C ASN A 26 -1.31 -1.87 5.43
N GLU A 27 -2.53 -1.98 5.93
CA GLU A 27 -3.65 -2.58 5.22
C GLU A 27 -4.75 -1.54 5.09
N PHE A 28 -5.33 -1.47 3.93
CA PHE A 28 -6.46 -0.59 3.65
C PHE A 28 -7.42 -1.27 2.67
N SER A 29 -8.69 -0.90 2.77
CA SER A 29 -9.74 -1.43 1.93
C SER A 29 -10.48 -0.27 1.27
N ARG A 30 -10.88 -0.47 0.02
CA ARG A 30 -11.72 0.46 -0.72
C ARG A 30 -12.79 -0.30 -1.48
N PRO A 31 -13.90 0.35 -1.90
CA PRO A 31 -14.86 -0.25 -2.81
C PRO A 31 -14.18 -0.80 -4.06
N GLY A 32 -14.72 -1.85 -4.66
CA GLY A 32 -14.18 -2.48 -5.87
C GLY A 32 -14.12 -1.53 -7.09
N MET A 33 -14.86 -0.42 -7.03
CA MET A 33 -14.66 0.73 -7.92
C MET A 33 -13.73 1.74 -7.22
N GLY A 34 -12.71 2.23 -7.92
CA GLY A 34 -11.82 3.27 -7.38
C GLY A 34 -12.59 4.50 -6.88
N SER A 35 -12.14 5.11 -5.80
CA SER A 35 -12.82 6.24 -5.15
C SER A 35 -13.13 7.39 -6.10
N ASP A 36 -12.20 7.72 -7.00
CA ASP A 36 -12.37 8.81 -7.98
C ASP A 36 -13.52 8.53 -8.96
N ASN A 37 -13.63 7.28 -9.39
CA ASN A 37 -14.73 6.85 -10.27
C ASN A 37 -16.08 6.87 -9.54
N LEU A 38 -16.11 6.49 -8.26
CA LEU A 38 -17.32 6.56 -7.45
C LEU A 38 -17.76 8.01 -7.23
N ILE A 39 -16.83 8.89 -6.88
CA ILE A 39 -17.09 10.32 -6.71
C ILE A 39 -17.59 10.95 -8.02
N SER A 40 -16.93 10.65 -9.13
CA SER A 40 -17.36 11.13 -10.46
C SER A 40 -18.79 10.72 -10.78
N LYS A 41 -19.19 9.47 -10.47
CA LYS A 41 -20.57 9.02 -10.69
C LYS A 41 -21.56 9.69 -9.75
N LEU A 42 -21.20 9.95 -8.51
CA LEU A 42 -22.04 10.69 -7.55
C LEU A 42 -22.35 12.11 -8.04
N TYR A 43 -21.39 12.80 -8.65
CA TYR A 43 -21.60 14.14 -9.22
C TYR A 43 -22.47 14.14 -10.47
N GLN A 44 -22.49 13.03 -11.22
CA GLN A 44 -23.24 12.93 -12.46
C GLN A 44 -24.69 12.47 -12.26
N LEU A 45 -25.05 11.92 -11.09
CA LEU A 45 -26.37 11.37 -10.83
C LEU A 45 -27.27 12.41 -10.14
N PRO A 46 -28.45 12.73 -10.70
CA PRO A 46 -29.48 13.45 -9.98
C PRO A 46 -29.98 12.63 -8.78
N SER A 47 -30.30 13.29 -7.68
CA SER A 47 -30.78 12.61 -6.46
C SER A 47 -32.07 11.81 -6.65
N ALA A 48 -32.86 12.13 -7.66
CA ALA A 48 -34.13 11.47 -8.00
C ALA A 48 -33.99 10.47 -9.18
N ALA A 49 -32.78 10.10 -9.60
CA ALA A 49 -32.59 9.24 -10.77
C ALA A 49 -33.20 7.86 -10.61
N PHE A 50 -33.06 7.26 -9.41
CA PHE A 50 -33.60 5.94 -9.05
C PHE A 50 -33.50 5.72 -7.52
N PRO A 51 -34.31 4.82 -6.96
CA PRO A 51 -34.20 4.44 -5.55
C PRO A 51 -32.92 3.59 -5.32
N ILE A 52 -32.46 3.53 -4.07
CA ILE A 52 -31.33 2.62 -3.71
C ILE A 52 -31.68 1.18 -4.01
N ARG A 53 -32.92 0.79 -3.64
CA ARG A 53 -33.54 -0.52 -3.92
C ARG A 53 -34.90 -0.33 -4.53
N THR A 54 -35.22 -1.21 -5.46
CA THR A 54 -36.60 -1.31 -5.99
C THR A 54 -37.52 -2.03 -5.02
N GLU A 55 -38.80 -2.03 -5.27
CA GLU A 55 -39.80 -2.77 -4.46
C GLU A 55 -39.55 -4.28 -4.47
N SER A 56 -38.98 -4.81 -5.57
CA SER A 56 -38.58 -6.22 -5.67
C SER A 56 -37.29 -6.55 -4.90
N GLY A 57 -36.61 -5.53 -4.32
CA GLY A 57 -35.36 -5.67 -3.57
C GLY A 57 -34.10 -5.65 -4.42
N LEU A 58 -34.21 -5.47 -5.74
CA LEU A 58 -33.07 -5.30 -6.61
C LEU A 58 -32.40 -3.93 -6.39
N TRP A 59 -31.16 -3.78 -6.77
CA TRP A 59 -30.51 -2.47 -6.80
C TRP A 59 -31.18 -1.56 -7.83
N GLY A 60 -31.49 -0.34 -7.45
CA GLY A 60 -32.12 0.62 -8.37
C GLY A 60 -31.17 1.01 -9.50
N GLY A 61 -31.69 1.12 -10.69
CA GLY A 61 -30.99 1.56 -11.89
C GLY A 61 -31.88 2.40 -12.80
N ASN A 62 -31.32 2.95 -13.85
CA ASN A 62 -32.04 3.78 -14.81
C ASN A 62 -31.33 3.78 -16.17
N THR A 63 -32.05 3.65 -17.26
CA THR A 63 -31.49 3.63 -18.61
C THR A 63 -30.88 4.95 -19.06
N THR A 64 -31.38 6.07 -18.53
CA THR A 64 -30.90 7.41 -18.88
C THR A 64 -29.61 7.79 -18.15
N TRP A 65 -29.48 7.37 -16.87
CA TRP A 65 -28.39 7.81 -15.98
C TRP A 65 -27.34 6.73 -15.72
N GLY A 66 -27.18 5.81 -16.65
CA GLY A 66 -26.27 4.68 -16.49
C GLY A 66 -26.91 3.56 -15.66
N GLU A 67 -27.25 2.52 -16.34
CA GLU A 67 -28.09 1.41 -15.87
C GLU A 67 -27.68 0.88 -14.48
N ASN A 68 -26.37 0.75 -14.23
CA ASN A 68 -25.83 0.18 -13.01
C ASN A 68 -25.00 1.19 -12.17
N TRP A 69 -25.30 2.47 -12.26
CA TRP A 69 -24.52 3.52 -11.57
C TRP A 69 -25.00 3.80 -10.15
N ASN A 70 -25.80 2.93 -9.57
CA ASN A 70 -26.22 3.08 -8.17
C ASN A 70 -25.00 3.12 -7.24
N PRO A 71 -24.70 4.26 -6.59
CA PRO A 71 -23.47 4.40 -5.80
C PRO A 71 -23.42 3.42 -4.61
N VAL A 72 -24.57 3.12 -4.01
CA VAL A 72 -24.64 2.17 -2.89
C VAL A 72 -24.37 0.75 -3.38
N ALA A 73 -24.96 0.37 -4.53
CA ALA A 73 -24.68 -0.91 -5.15
C ALA A 73 -23.21 -1.06 -5.56
N LEU A 74 -22.59 0.01 -6.03
CA LEU A 74 -21.16 0.02 -6.40
C LEU A 74 -20.23 -0.13 -5.20
N THR A 75 -20.65 0.32 -4.02
CA THR A 75 -19.88 0.19 -2.77
C THR A 75 -20.11 -1.14 -2.06
N GLU A 76 -21.37 -1.60 -2.00
CA GLU A 76 -21.76 -2.77 -1.21
C GLU A 76 -21.92 -4.04 -2.07
N GLY A 77 -22.46 -3.88 -3.27
CA GLY A 77 -22.87 -5.01 -4.13
C GLY A 77 -21.79 -5.50 -5.08
N ARG A 78 -20.86 -4.65 -5.47
CA ARG A 78 -19.93 -4.99 -6.57
C ARG A 78 -18.68 -5.71 -6.13
N ALA A 79 -18.11 -5.40 -5.03
CA ALA A 79 -16.97 -6.04 -4.38
C ALA A 79 -16.04 -5.01 -3.71
N TYR A 80 -14.79 -5.41 -3.45
CA TYR A 80 -13.83 -4.58 -2.74
C TYR A 80 -12.41 -4.80 -3.27
N SER A 81 -11.53 -3.83 -3.01
CA SER A 81 -10.09 -4.00 -3.21
C SER A 81 -9.37 -3.80 -1.87
N LYS A 82 -8.44 -4.69 -1.57
CA LYS A 82 -7.54 -4.57 -0.42
C LYS A 82 -6.14 -4.21 -0.90
N GLY A 83 -5.58 -3.18 -0.31
CA GLY A 83 -4.20 -2.78 -0.51
C GLY A 83 -3.34 -3.17 0.69
N HIS A 84 -2.16 -3.69 0.44
CA HIS A 84 -1.17 -4.06 1.44
C HIS A 84 0.14 -3.38 1.11
N THR A 85 0.63 -2.52 1.99
CA THR A 85 1.99 -1.99 1.90
C THR A 85 2.84 -2.64 2.98
N ARG A 86 3.88 -3.33 2.56
CA ARG A 86 4.83 -4.03 3.43
C ARG A 86 6.19 -3.39 3.30
N GLY A 87 6.79 -3.05 4.43
CA GLY A 87 8.13 -2.50 4.50
C GLY A 87 9.00 -3.32 5.45
N LEU A 88 10.22 -3.60 5.05
CA LEU A 88 11.27 -4.15 5.88
C LEU A 88 12.49 -3.25 5.72
N TYR A 89 12.98 -2.75 6.84
CA TYR A 89 14.23 -1.99 6.96
C TYR A 89 15.10 -2.74 7.94
N ALA A 90 16.26 -3.15 7.49
CA ALA A 90 17.22 -3.86 8.33
C ALA A 90 18.60 -3.28 8.13
N ASP A 91 19.26 -2.93 9.20
CA ASP A 91 20.68 -2.55 9.17
C ASP A 91 21.47 -3.27 10.28
N MET A 92 22.69 -3.58 9.96
CA MET A 92 23.64 -4.18 10.87
C MET A 92 24.99 -3.48 10.73
N SER A 93 25.61 -3.16 11.84
CA SER A 93 26.97 -2.64 11.89
C SER A 93 27.83 -3.44 12.83
N LEU A 94 29.08 -3.62 12.43
CA LEU A 94 30.11 -4.22 13.23
C LEU A 94 31.27 -3.23 13.35
N ARG A 95 31.68 -2.91 14.59
CA ARG A 95 32.84 -2.06 14.86
C ARG A 95 33.89 -2.86 15.60
N GLN A 96 35.13 -2.76 15.12
CA GLN A 96 36.32 -3.38 15.70
C GLN A 96 37.29 -2.31 16.15
N ASP A 97 37.67 -2.35 17.42
CA ASP A 97 38.82 -1.61 17.93
C ASP A 97 40.12 -2.32 17.54
N LEU A 98 40.94 -1.66 16.76
CA LEU A 98 42.23 -2.12 16.27
C LEU A 98 43.44 -1.46 16.98
N SER A 99 43.19 -0.90 18.16
CA SER A 99 44.26 -0.22 18.95
C SER A 99 45.44 -1.12 19.33
N SER A 100 45.25 -2.45 19.21
CA SER A 100 46.33 -3.42 19.36
C SER A 100 47.36 -3.37 18.20
N LEU A 101 46.96 -2.93 17.01
CA LEU A 101 47.85 -2.73 15.86
C LEU A 101 48.45 -1.33 15.89
N THR A 102 47.64 -0.32 16.09
CA THR A 102 48.03 1.07 16.19
C THR A 102 47.04 1.82 17.09
N LYS A 103 47.56 2.50 18.12
CA LYS A 103 46.77 3.24 19.09
C LYS A 103 45.82 4.21 18.41
N GLY A 104 44.50 4.08 18.69
CA GLY A 104 43.47 4.92 18.15
C GLY A 104 42.94 4.50 16.76
N LEU A 105 43.37 3.33 16.26
CA LEU A 105 42.84 2.75 15.01
C LEU A 105 41.53 1.99 15.29
N GLY A 106 40.53 2.19 14.43
CA GLY A 106 39.28 1.48 14.42
C GLY A 106 38.83 1.14 12.99
N ALA A 107 38.02 0.12 12.87
CA ALA A 107 37.34 -0.20 11.62
C ALA A 107 35.89 -0.52 11.87
N SER A 108 35.01 -0.19 10.92
CA SER A 108 33.62 -0.62 10.99
C SER A 108 33.08 -0.97 9.60
N VAL A 109 32.10 -1.88 9.61
CA VAL A 109 31.32 -2.28 8.46
C VAL A 109 29.87 -2.09 8.80
N ARG A 110 29.06 -1.53 7.87
CA ARG A 110 27.62 -1.42 7.96
C ARG A 110 27.00 -1.98 6.70
N ILE A 111 25.95 -2.76 6.88
CA ILE A 111 25.11 -3.31 5.82
C ILE A 111 23.69 -2.84 6.10
N GLY A 112 23.01 -2.28 5.11
CA GLY A 112 21.62 -1.90 5.17
C GLY A 112 20.83 -2.53 4.03
N TYR A 113 19.61 -2.98 4.32
CA TYR A 113 18.68 -3.50 3.36
C TYR A 113 17.29 -2.96 3.61
N ASP A 114 16.73 -2.32 2.57
CA ASP A 114 15.38 -1.79 2.56
C ASP A 114 14.56 -2.51 1.49
N ASN A 115 13.36 -2.93 1.86
CA ASN A 115 12.40 -3.52 0.93
C ASN A 115 11.00 -2.99 1.25
N LEU A 116 10.44 -2.23 0.31
CA LEU A 116 9.06 -1.78 0.36
C LEU A 116 8.32 -2.39 -0.83
N ALA A 117 7.12 -2.88 -0.59
CA ALA A 117 6.28 -3.42 -1.64
C ALA A 117 4.80 -3.10 -1.38
N SER A 118 4.08 -2.77 -2.43
CA SER A 118 2.64 -2.56 -2.42
C SER A 118 1.97 -3.60 -3.29
N TYR A 119 0.96 -4.25 -2.74
CA TYR A 119 0.14 -5.28 -3.39
C TYR A 119 -1.31 -4.88 -3.35
N TRP A 120 -2.05 -5.20 -4.41
CA TRP A 120 -3.49 -5.11 -4.45
C TRP A 120 -4.11 -6.47 -4.65
N GLU A 121 -5.14 -6.75 -3.86
CA GLU A 121 -6.10 -7.83 -4.05
C GLU A 121 -7.40 -7.20 -4.50
N ASN A 122 -7.78 -7.43 -5.74
CA ASN A 122 -9.02 -6.91 -6.31
C ASN A 122 -10.06 -8.02 -6.37
N HIS A 123 -11.23 -7.78 -5.83
CA HIS A 123 -12.36 -8.66 -5.88
C HIS A 123 -13.47 -7.98 -6.67
N THR A 124 -14.01 -8.68 -7.66
CA THR A 124 -15.09 -8.16 -8.52
C THR A 124 -16.28 -9.11 -8.55
N LYS A 125 -17.46 -8.54 -8.57
CA LYS A 125 -18.73 -9.23 -8.64
C LYS A 125 -19.70 -8.43 -9.49
N GLY A 126 -20.45 -9.11 -10.35
CA GLY A 126 -21.63 -8.54 -11.01
C GLY A 126 -22.83 -8.58 -10.09
N TYR A 127 -23.78 -7.70 -10.31
CA TYR A 127 -25.04 -7.68 -9.59
C TYR A 127 -26.21 -7.35 -10.52
N LYS A 128 -27.40 -7.86 -10.17
CA LYS A 128 -28.66 -7.51 -10.81
C LYS A 128 -29.16 -6.17 -10.32
N TYR A 129 -29.78 -5.42 -11.20
CA TYR A 129 -30.46 -4.16 -10.89
C TYR A 129 -31.83 -4.11 -11.57
N GLY A 130 -32.72 -3.37 -10.96
CA GLY A 130 -34.08 -3.14 -11.46
C GLY A 130 -34.25 -1.70 -11.90
N MET A 131 -35.00 -1.49 -12.97
CA MET A 131 -35.30 -0.20 -13.56
C MET A 131 -36.82 -0.05 -13.67
N ALA A 132 -37.34 1.10 -13.24
CA ALA A 132 -38.73 1.42 -13.45
C ALA A 132 -39.05 1.57 -14.94
N SER A 133 -40.17 1.04 -15.37
CA SER A 133 -40.70 1.28 -16.71
C SER A 133 -42.06 2.02 -16.62
N VAL A 134 -42.48 2.61 -17.71
CA VAL A 134 -43.77 3.26 -17.88
C VAL A 134 -44.61 2.44 -18.84
N ALA A 135 -45.74 1.93 -18.37
CA ALA A 135 -46.67 1.17 -19.19
C ALA A 135 -47.53 2.09 -20.07
N SER A 136 -48.06 3.17 -19.48
CA SER A 136 -48.94 4.13 -20.16
C SER A 136 -48.89 5.50 -19.47
N TRP A 137 -49.60 6.47 -20.02
CA TRP A 137 -49.74 7.80 -19.44
C TRP A 137 -51.24 8.08 -19.28
N GLU A 138 -51.65 8.43 -18.07
CA GLU A 138 -53.02 8.88 -17.79
C GLU A 138 -53.01 10.27 -17.15
N ASN A 139 -53.77 11.19 -17.71
CA ASN A 139 -53.84 12.59 -17.25
C ASN A 139 -52.44 13.28 -17.09
N GLY A 140 -51.49 12.91 -17.93
CA GLY A 140 -50.12 13.45 -17.87
C GLY A 140 -49.23 12.81 -16.79
N LEU A 141 -49.73 11.79 -16.08
CA LEU A 141 -48.96 11.04 -15.08
C LEU A 141 -48.53 9.67 -15.65
N PRO A 142 -47.34 9.22 -15.36
CA PRO A 142 -46.86 7.90 -15.80
C PRO A 142 -47.54 6.79 -14.96
N ILE A 143 -48.04 5.80 -15.64
CA ILE A 143 -48.50 4.54 -15.03
C ILE A 143 -47.31 3.57 -15.05
N ALA A 144 -46.97 3.04 -13.87
CA ALA A 144 -45.86 2.11 -13.73
C ALA A 144 -46.10 0.84 -14.55
N GLY A 145 -45.10 0.43 -15.29
CA GLY A 145 -45.04 -0.83 -15.98
C GLY A 145 -44.29 -1.89 -15.18
N GLU A 146 -44.08 -3.03 -15.80
CA GLU A 146 -43.26 -4.08 -15.22
C GLU A 146 -41.80 -3.62 -15.01
N GLU A 147 -41.19 -4.04 -13.92
CA GLU A 147 -39.79 -3.75 -13.64
C GLU A 147 -38.87 -4.41 -14.70
N ILE A 148 -38.01 -3.62 -15.31
CA ILE A 148 -37.01 -4.13 -16.23
C ILE A 148 -35.77 -4.54 -15.43
N THR A 149 -35.39 -5.80 -15.53
CA THR A 149 -34.21 -6.32 -14.85
C THR A 149 -32.99 -6.27 -15.77
N GLY A 150 -31.92 -5.70 -15.28
CA GLY A 150 -30.61 -5.67 -15.95
C GLY A 150 -29.51 -6.30 -15.11
N GLY A 151 -28.34 -6.47 -15.73
CA GLY A 151 -27.19 -7.06 -15.08
C GLY A 151 -27.34 -8.56 -14.80
N LYS A 152 -26.35 -9.11 -14.14
CA LYS A 152 -26.33 -10.52 -13.75
C LYS A 152 -25.54 -10.67 -12.44
N ASP A 153 -26.09 -11.44 -11.52
CA ASP A 153 -25.33 -11.87 -10.36
C ASP A 153 -24.25 -12.87 -10.78
N THR A 154 -23.02 -12.60 -10.40
CA THR A 154 -21.89 -13.48 -10.65
C THR A 154 -21.24 -13.87 -9.33
N GLU A 155 -20.53 -14.97 -9.34
CA GLU A 155 -19.64 -15.30 -8.25
C GLU A 155 -18.51 -14.25 -8.15
N MET A 156 -17.96 -14.11 -6.95
CA MET A 156 -16.84 -13.20 -6.73
C MET A 156 -15.57 -13.76 -7.36
N SER A 157 -14.98 -13.02 -8.26
CA SER A 157 -13.65 -13.31 -8.81
C SER A 157 -12.61 -12.41 -8.15
N GLY A 158 -11.37 -12.87 -8.04
CA GLY A 158 -10.29 -12.09 -7.45
C GLY A 158 -8.98 -12.26 -8.21
N ASP A 159 -8.18 -11.21 -8.21
CA ASP A 159 -6.81 -11.21 -8.68
C ASP A 159 -5.91 -10.49 -7.68
N SER A 160 -4.63 -10.88 -7.65
CA SER A 160 -3.60 -10.23 -6.86
C SER A 160 -2.55 -9.64 -7.76
N LYS A 161 -2.20 -8.40 -7.53
CA LYS A 161 -1.21 -7.68 -8.33
C LYS A 161 -0.19 -6.98 -7.44
N LEU A 162 1.10 -7.17 -7.79
CA LEU A 162 2.16 -6.29 -7.30
C LEU A 162 1.99 -4.93 -7.99
N ASP A 163 1.80 -3.88 -7.20
CA ASP A 163 1.66 -2.51 -7.66
C ASP A 163 3.04 -1.91 -7.91
N TRP A 164 3.85 -1.88 -6.87
CA TRP A 164 5.24 -1.46 -6.96
C TRP A 164 6.10 -2.13 -5.89
N GLN A 165 7.40 -2.18 -6.15
CA GLN A 165 8.39 -2.63 -5.19
C GLN A 165 9.66 -1.78 -5.31
N TYR A 166 10.19 -1.39 -4.16
CA TYR A 166 11.49 -0.75 -4.03
C TYR A 166 12.38 -1.60 -3.14
N ARG A 167 13.61 -1.85 -3.59
CA ARG A 167 14.65 -2.51 -2.83
C ARG A 167 15.93 -1.69 -2.88
N ALA A 168 16.55 -1.50 -1.74
CA ALA A 168 17.85 -0.87 -1.65
C ALA A 168 18.80 -1.74 -0.82
N PHE A 169 20.03 -1.81 -1.26
CA PHE A 169 21.13 -2.41 -0.53
C PHE A 169 22.22 -1.37 -0.36
N ASN A 170 22.68 -1.17 0.86
CA ASN A 170 23.74 -0.25 1.21
C ASN A 170 24.84 -1.02 1.93
N PHE A 171 26.06 -0.84 1.47
CA PHE A 171 27.25 -1.34 2.11
C PHE A 171 28.20 -0.18 2.38
N GLN A 172 28.71 -0.09 3.60
CA GLN A 172 29.66 0.93 4.02
C GLN A 172 30.76 0.28 4.83
N MET A 173 31.98 0.61 4.51
CA MET A 173 33.15 0.23 5.28
C MET A 173 33.97 1.49 5.56
N ASN A 174 34.41 1.65 6.79
CA ASN A 174 35.34 2.71 7.15
C ASN A 174 36.45 2.19 8.04
N VAL A 175 37.63 2.82 7.88
CA VAL A 175 38.75 2.71 8.79
C VAL A 175 39.03 4.10 9.30
N ASP A 176 39.04 4.26 10.60
CA ASP A 176 39.26 5.55 11.26
C ASP A 176 40.51 5.46 12.19
N TRP A 177 41.23 6.54 12.26
CA TRP A 177 42.39 6.68 13.14
C TRP A 177 42.35 8.03 13.84
N GLN A 178 42.44 8.01 15.16
CA GLN A 178 42.46 9.21 15.97
C GLN A 178 43.63 9.14 16.97
N ARG A 179 44.43 10.18 16.98
CA ARG A 179 45.57 10.26 17.89
C ARG A 179 45.84 11.68 18.36
N GLN A 180 46.25 11.80 19.60
CA GLN A 180 46.69 13.05 20.18
C GLN A 180 48.22 13.08 20.29
N PHE A 181 48.81 14.18 19.86
CA PHE A 181 50.24 14.47 19.93
C PHE A 181 50.43 15.79 20.68
N GLY A 182 50.68 15.69 21.98
CA GLY A 182 50.75 16.88 22.82
C GLY A 182 49.43 17.66 22.82
N VAL A 183 49.46 18.89 22.35
CA VAL A 183 48.28 19.76 22.23
C VAL A 183 47.48 19.54 20.90
N HIS A 184 48.00 18.76 19.98
CA HIS A 184 47.40 18.53 18.67
C HIS A 184 46.63 17.23 18.64
N SER A 185 45.40 17.26 18.16
CA SER A 185 44.57 16.06 17.88
C SER A 185 44.43 15.87 16.39
N LEU A 186 44.79 14.69 15.91
CA LEU A 186 44.68 14.31 14.50
C LEU A 186 43.61 13.20 14.36
N TYR A 187 42.69 13.39 13.41
CA TYR A 187 41.71 12.41 13.00
C TYR A 187 41.77 12.18 11.50
N SER A 188 41.80 10.92 11.08
CA SER A 188 41.79 10.52 9.67
C SER A 188 40.81 9.40 9.47
N MET A 189 40.11 9.39 8.33
CA MET A 189 39.14 8.35 8.00
C MET A 189 39.20 8.03 6.51
N LEU A 190 39.21 6.74 6.20
CA LEU A 190 38.99 6.21 4.86
C LEU A 190 37.60 5.55 4.83
N LEU A 191 36.75 5.99 3.90
CA LEU A 191 35.37 5.51 3.74
C LEU A 191 35.17 4.94 2.35
N TYR A 192 34.61 3.72 2.30
CA TYR A 192 34.06 3.12 1.08
C TYR A 192 32.56 2.93 1.24
N THR A 193 31.79 3.33 0.24
CA THR A 193 30.33 3.17 0.22
C THR A 193 29.91 2.56 -1.12
N TYR A 194 29.07 1.56 -1.06
CA TYR A 194 28.39 0.97 -2.20
C TYR A 194 26.89 1.02 -1.97
N LYS A 195 26.14 1.47 -2.98
CA LYS A 195 24.68 1.53 -2.95
C LYS A 195 24.12 0.89 -4.22
N TYR A 196 23.11 0.06 -4.04
CA TYR A 196 22.34 -0.53 -5.12
C TYR A 196 20.86 -0.31 -4.85
N ASP A 197 20.14 0.25 -5.83
CA ASP A 197 18.71 0.50 -5.79
C ASP A 197 18.03 -0.23 -6.94
N ASN A 198 16.84 -0.80 -6.68
CA ASN A 198 15.99 -1.40 -7.70
C ASN A 198 14.54 -1.05 -7.41
N ALA A 199 13.87 -0.45 -8.38
CA ALA A 199 12.45 -0.15 -8.34
C ALA A 199 11.73 -0.90 -9.47
N LYS A 200 10.56 -1.48 -9.15
CA LYS A 200 9.64 -2.11 -10.09
C LYS A 200 8.25 -1.55 -9.84
N GLY A 201 7.55 -1.15 -10.88
CA GLY A 201 6.18 -0.65 -10.87
C GLY A 201 5.69 -0.40 -12.27
#